data_5de0ac57330089ff7b83ed5a2c5e6ba6
#
_entry.id   5de0ac57330089ff7b83ed5a2c5e6ba6
#
_cell.length_a   1.000
_cell.length_b   1.000
_cell.length_c   1.000
_cell.angle_alpha   90.00
_cell.angle_beta   90.00
_cell.angle_gamma   90.00
#
_symmetry.space_group_name_H-M   'P 1'
#
loop_
_entity.id
_entity.type
_entity.pdbx_description
1 polymer ?
#
loop_
_entity_poly.entity_id
_entity_poly.type
_entity_poly.pdbx_seq_one_letter_code
_entity_poly.pdbx_strand_id
1 'polypeptide(L)'
;MLKLSILMVRRSDLTYEAYLKYWREVHAPLFAAQPESKKHVRRYIQDHRTGDSLPGTTASNFDGIAEIWFDDIAGAKAFFESDGYRKNVIPDEEVFMDRKPCELLYTHEDSVMA
;
A
#
# COMPACT_ATOMS: atom_id res chain seq x y z
N MET A 1 6.69 10.06 13.21
CA MET A 1 6.57 9.69 11.79
C MET A 1 5.14 9.72 11.34
N LEU A 2 4.94 9.98 10.08
CA LEU A 2 3.64 9.89 9.44
C LEU A 2 3.48 8.51 8.80
N LYS A 3 2.37 7.83 9.09
CA LYS A 3 2.02 6.56 8.48
C LYS A 3 0.89 6.79 7.48
N LEU A 4 1.08 6.33 6.26
CA LEU A 4 0.04 6.27 5.25
C LEU A 4 -0.43 4.84 5.11
N SER A 5 -1.73 4.61 5.30
CA SER A 5 -2.36 3.32 5.03
C SER A 5 -3.20 3.43 3.77
N ILE A 6 -2.87 2.63 2.78
CA ILE A 6 -3.65 2.54 1.54
C ILE A 6 -4.51 1.29 1.64
N LEU A 7 -5.83 1.50 1.73
CA LEU A 7 -6.80 0.41 1.74
C LEU A 7 -7.03 0.01 0.30
N MET A 8 -6.59 -1.18 -0.07
CA MET A 8 -6.41 -1.57 -1.46
C MET A 8 -7.57 -2.38 -2.00
N VAL A 9 -7.90 -2.10 -3.26
CA VAL A 9 -8.88 -2.85 -4.04
C VAL A 9 -8.15 -3.48 -5.22
N ARG A 10 -8.22 -4.81 -5.31
CA ARG A 10 -7.63 -5.54 -6.44
C ARG A 10 -8.36 -5.21 -7.74
N ARG A 11 -7.66 -5.36 -8.84
CA ARG A 11 -8.25 -5.24 -10.17
C ARG A 11 -9.32 -6.31 -10.34
N SER A 12 -10.49 -5.93 -10.81
CA SER A 12 -11.69 -6.79 -10.78
C SER A 12 -11.58 -8.07 -11.61
N ASP A 13 -10.70 -8.09 -12.61
CA ASP A 13 -10.46 -9.26 -13.46
C ASP A 13 -9.40 -10.22 -12.90
N LEU A 14 -8.82 -9.91 -11.75
CA LEU A 14 -7.85 -10.77 -11.08
C LEU A 14 -8.48 -11.51 -9.91
N THR A 15 -8.07 -12.77 -9.72
CA THR A 15 -8.35 -13.48 -8.48
C THR A 15 -7.54 -12.84 -7.33
N TYR A 16 -7.97 -13.09 -6.10
CA TYR A 16 -7.22 -12.64 -4.93
C TYR A 16 -5.79 -13.20 -4.93
N GLU A 17 -5.62 -14.46 -5.28
CA GLU A 17 -4.31 -15.12 -5.32
C GLU A 17 -3.39 -14.51 -6.38
N ALA A 18 -3.91 -14.19 -7.56
CA ALA A 18 -3.13 -13.55 -8.62
C ALA A 18 -2.72 -12.13 -8.22
N TYR A 19 -3.64 -11.37 -7.62
CA TYR A 19 -3.37 -10.04 -7.07
C TYR A 19 -2.28 -10.10 -6.00
N LEU A 20 -2.41 -11.01 -5.04
CA LEU A 20 -1.48 -11.15 -3.94
C LEU A 20 -0.07 -11.52 -4.42
N LYS A 21 0.01 -12.48 -5.34
CA LYS A 21 1.29 -12.92 -5.92
C LYS A 21 2.00 -11.77 -6.62
N TYR A 22 1.29 -11.01 -7.45
CA TYR A 22 1.86 -9.87 -8.15
C TYR A 22 2.33 -8.79 -7.17
N TRP A 23 1.52 -8.45 -6.19
CA TRP A 23 1.84 -7.45 -5.19
C TRP A 23 3.12 -7.78 -4.43
N ARG A 24 3.26 -9.05 -4.00
CA ARG A 24 4.42 -9.51 -3.24
C ARG A 24 5.67 -9.70 -4.12
N GLU A 25 5.52 -10.33 -5.26
CA GLU A 25 6.68 -10.82 -6.03
C GLU A 25 7.17 -9.82 -7.09
N VAL A 26 6.30 -8.96 -7.59
CA VAL A 26 6.65 -8.02 -8.66
C VAL A 26 6.61 -6.58 -8.15
N HIS A 27 5.49 -6.15 -7.61
CA HIS A 27 5.32 -4.75 -7.20
C HIS A 27 6.23 -4.36 -6.04
N ALA A 28 6.34 -5.18 -5.01
CA ALA A 28 7.14 -4.86 -3.83
C ALA A 28 8.63 -4.63 -4.17
N PRO A 29 9.29 -5.51 -4.93
CA PRO A 29 10.68 -5.26 -5.34
C PRO A 29 10.82 -4.02 -6.23
N LEU A 30 9.90 -3.80 -7.13
CA LEU A 30 9.93 -2.62 -8.01
C LEU A 30 9.80 -1.33 -7.21
N PHE A 31 8.88 -1.28 -6.26
CA PHE A 31 8.70 -0.15 -5.36
C PHE A 31 9.96 0.11 -4.53
N ALA A 32 10.50 -0.94 -3.91
CA ALA A 32 11.67 -0.84 -3.05
C ALA A 32 12.93 -0.41 -3.81
N ALA A 33 13.04 -0.73 -5.08
CA ALA A 33 14.20 -0.41 -5.92
C ALA A 33 14.22 1.06 -6.38
N GLN A 34 13.12 1.79 -6.27
CA GLN A 34 13.10 3.19 -6.70
C GLN A 34 14.01 4.04 -5.82
N PRO A 35 14.86 4.91 -6.40
CA PRO A 35 15.71 5.81 -5.60
C PRO A 35 14.91 6.68 -4.64
N GLU A 36 13.73 7.13 -5.05
CA GLU A 36 12.86 7.96 -4.23
C GLU A 36 12.25 7.20 -3.05
N SER A 37 12.04 5.89 -3.20
CA SER A 37 11.62 5.04 -2.08
C SER A 37 12.72 4.98 -1.02
N LYS A 38 13.96 4.78 -1.43
CA LYS A 38 15.12 4.76 -0.52
C LYS A 38 15.32 6.10 0.17
N LYS A 39 14.99 7.19 -0.50
CA LYS A 39 15.17 8.55 0.02
C LYS A 39 14.08 8.94 1.03
N HIS A 40 12.84 8.59 0.78
CA HIS A 40 11.69 9.12 1.51
C HIS A 40 10.94 8.09 2.35
N VAL A 41 10.91 6.83 1.94
CA VAL A 41 10.17 5.77 2.65
C VAL A 41 11.03 5.20 3.77
N ARG A 42 10.50 5.22 5.01
CA ARG A 42 11.23 4.71 6.18
C ARG A 42 10.88 3.27 6.49
N ARG A 43 9.65 2.86 6.15
CA ARG A 43 9.18 1.51 6.35
C ARG A 43 8.03 1.24 5.40
N TYR A 44 7.91 0.01 4.91
CA TYR A 44 6.79 -0.43 4.09
C TYR A 44 6.37 -1.82 4.54
N ILE A 45 5.09 -1.97 4.88
CA ILE A 45 4.49 -3.24 5.28
C ILE A 45 3.29 -3.50 4.37
N GLN A 46 3.16 -4.73 3.90
CA GLN A 46 1.97 -5.20 3.22
C GLN A 46 1.15 -6.04 4.20
N ASP A 47 -0.10 -5.65 4.40
CA ASP A 47 -1.04 -6.43 5.19
C ASP A 47 -1.94 -7.20 4.22
N HIS A 48 -1.84 -8.51 4.25
CA HIS A 48 -2.58 -9.40 3.37
C HIS A 48 -3.84 -9.88 4.07
N ARG A 49 -5.00 -9.68 3.42
CA ARG A 49 -6.27 -10.12 3.96
C ARG A 49 -6.26 -11.64 4.20
N THR A 50 -6.73 -12.07 5.37
CA THR A 50 -7.03 -13.47 5.65
C THR A 50 -8.52 -13.71 5.39
N GLY A 51 -9.00 -14.91 5.48
CA GLY A 51 -10.43 -15.19 5.41
C GLY A 51 -11.12 -15.17 6.77
N ASP A 52 -10.39 -14.79 7.81
CA ASP A 52 -10.90 -14.88 9.17
C ASP A 52 -11.91 -13.78 9.49
N SER A 53 -12.91 -14.14 10.28
CA SER A 53 -13.95 -13.23 10.73
C SER A 53 -14.55 -13.75 12.03
N LEU A 54 -15.01 -12.85 12.89
CA LEU A 54 -15.74 -13.20 14.10
C LEU A 54 -17.24 -13.06 13.88
N PRO A 55 -18.07 -13.94 14.48
CA PRO A 55 -19.53 -13.82 14.38
C PRO A 55 -20.01 -12.44 14.86
N GLY A 56 -20.97 -11.87 14.14
CA GLY A 56 -21.55 -10.58 14.49
C GLY A 56 -20.71 -9.37 14.05
N THR A 57 -19.61 -9.58 13.36
CA THR A 57 -18.78 -8.50 12.79
C THR A 57 -18.94 -8.40 11.28
N THR A 58 -18.65 -7.22 10.75
CA THR A 58 -18.67 -6.99 9.30
C THR A 58 -17.26 -7.05 8.74
N ALA A 59 -17.00 -7.97 7.82
CA ALA A 59 -15.73 -8.04 7.14
C ALA A 59 -15.55 -6.85 6.18
N SER A 60 -14.30 -6.35 6.08
CA SER A 60 -13.97 -5.29 5.13
C SER A 60 -14.04 -5.81 3.68
N ASN A 61 -14.42 -4.93 2.76
CA ASN A 61 -14.39 -5.20 1.33
C ASN A 61 -13.02 -4.95 0.70
N PHE A 62 -12.08 -4.39 1.45
CA PHE A 62 -10.73 -4.15 0.94
C PHE A 62 -9.93 -5.45 0.89
N ASP A 63 -8.99 -5.52 -0.05
CA ASP A 63 -8.19 -6.72 -0.30
C ASP A 63 -6.89 -6.75 0.49
N GLY A 64 -6.45 -5.62 1.00
CA GLY A 64 -5.25 -5.52 1.81
C GLY A 64 -4.95 -4.08 2.17
N ILE A 65 -3.88 -3.89 2.92
CA ILE A 65 -3.42 -2.55 3.31
C ILE A 65 -1.94 -2.44 2.99
N ALA A 66 -1.56 -1.39 2.27
CA ALA A 66 -0.17 -0.99 2.15
C ALA A 66 0.11 0.07 3.20
N GLU A 67 0.98 -0.23 4.15
CA GLU A 67 1.37 0.72 5.18
C GLU A 67 2.75 1.26 4.87
N ILE A 68 2.85 2.59 4.73
CA ILE A 68 4.09 3.26 4.32
C ILE A 68 4.38 4.38 5.32
N TRP A 69 5.58 4.39 5.89
CA TRP A 69 6.00 5.42 6.83
C TRP A 69 6.93 6.42 6.16
N PHE A 70 6.65 7.69 6.41
CA PHE A 70 7.48 8.84 6.01
C PHE A 70 7.85 9.65 7.25
N ASP A 71 8.88 10.49 7.16
CA ASP A 71 9.21 11.40 8.25
C ASP A 71 8.06 12.38 8.53
N ASP A 72 7.46 12.92 7.46
CA ASP A 72 6.38 13.90 7.52
C ASP A 72 5.62 13.93 6.20
N ILE A 73 4.60 14.80 6.13
CA ILE A 73 3.79 14.95 4.91
C ILE A 73 4.62 15.50 3.74
N ALA A 74 5.63 16.30 3.98
CA ALA A 74 6.49 16.83 2.93
C ALA A 74 7.26 15.69 2.24
N GLY A 75 7.75 14.71 3.01
CA GLY A 75 8.41 13.53 2.47
C GLY A 75 7.45 12.66 1.64
N ALA A 76 6.24 12.46 2.12
CA ALA A 76 5.21 11.73 1.37
C ALA A 76 4.89 12.45 0.05
N LYS A 77 4.70 13.75 0.10
CA LYS A 77 4.43 14.56 -1.11
C LYS A 77 5.57 14.45 -2.11
N ALA A 78 6.81 14.60 -1.65
CA ALA A 78 7.98 14.49 -2.51
C ALA A 78 8.07 13.11 -3.17
N PHE A 79 7.77 12.05 -2.44
CA PHE A 79 7.75 10.70 -2.97
C PHE A 79 6.69 10.52 -4.06
N PHE A 80 5.44 10.88 -3.77
CA PHE A 80 4.33 10.67 -4.73
C PHE A 80 4.40 11.59 -5.94
N GLU A 81 5.06 12.73 -5.84
CA GLU A 81 5.28 13.63 -6.98
C GLU A 81 6.54 13.31 -7.78
N SER A 82 7.37 12.36 -7.32
CA SER A 82 8.61 12.00 -7.99
C SER A 82 8.38 11.34 -9.34
N ASP A 83 9.36 11.49 -10.24
CA ASP A 83 9.34 10.80 -11.54
C ASP A 83 9.34 9.28 -11.38
N GLY A 84 10.11 8.77 -10.43
CA GLY A 84 10.17 7.33 -10.17
C GLY A 84 8.80 6.76 -9.83
N TYR A 85 8.06 7.42 -8.96
CA TYR A 85 6.71 6.98 -8.63
C TYR A 85 5.77 7.07 -9.83
N ARG A 86 5.73 8.23 -10.48
CA ARG A 86 4.81 8.50 -11.59
C ARG A 86 5.07 7.63 -12.82
N LYS A 87 6.33 7.42 -13.17
CA LYS A 87 6.70 6.73 -14.40
C LYS A 87 6.84 5.23 -14.23
N ASN A 88 7.22 4.76 -13.04
CA ASN A 88 7.53 3.36 -12.80
C ASN A 88 6.53 2.68 -11.86
N VAL A 89 6.12 3.33 -10.79
CA VAL A 89 5.26 2.71 -9.78
C VAL A 89 3.78 2.77 -10.17
N ILE A 90 3.28 3.92 -10.61
CA ILE A 90 1.86 4.05 -11.00
C ILE A 90 1.48 3.05 -12.11
N PRO A 91 2.23 2.93 -13.22
CA PRO A 91 1.88 1.93 -14.24
C PRO A 91 1.85 0.51 -13.70
N ASP A 92 2.73 0.19 -12.77
CA ASP A 92 2.76 -1.13 -12.14
C ASP A 92 1.57 -1.35 -11.20
N GLU A 93 1.14 -0.31 -10.48
CA GLU A 93 -0.08 -0.38 -9.66
C GLU A 93 -1.30 -0.76 -10.51
N GLU A 94 -1.41 -0.20 -11.70
CA GLU A 94 -2.53 -0.44 -12.59
C GLU A 94 -2.60 -1.88 -13.11
N VAL A 95 -1.52 -2.64 -13.03
CA VAL A 95 -1.50 -4.05 -13.44
C VAL A 95 -2.30 -4.93 -12.48
N PHE A 96 -2.32 -4.61 -11.18
CA PHE A 96 -2.90 -5.53 -10.19
C PHE A 96 -3.97 -4.91 -9.30
N MET A 97 -4.08 -3.58 -9.25
CA MET A 97 -5.05 -2.91 -8.40
C MET A 97 -5.92 -1.94 -9.20
N ASP A 98 -7.11 -1.70 -8.68
CA ASP A 98 -7.99 -0.64 -9.13
C ASP A 98 -7.78 0.56 -8.20
N ARG A 99 -7.09 1.59 -8.69
CA ARG A 99 -6.66 2.72 -7.87
C ARG A 99 -7.82 3.61 -7.41
N LYS A 100 -8.85 3.74 -8.23
CA LYS A 100 -9.94 4.69 -7.97
C LYS A 100 -10.71 4.42 -6.69
N PRO A 101 -11.13 3.17 -6.36
CA PRO A 101 -11.81 2.88 -5.10
C PRO A 101 -10.87 2.72 -3.89
N CYS A 102 -9.55 2.76 -4.08
CA CYS A 102 -8.63 2.70 -2.96
C CYS A 102 -8.77 3.95 -2.09
N GLU A 103 -8.65 3.76 -0.77
CA GLU A 103 -8.75 4.86 0.20
C GLU A 103 -7.43 5.02 0.92
N LEU A 104 -7.08 6.27 1.23
CA LEU A 104 -5.84 6.61 1.90
C LEU A 104 -6.14 7.23 3.26
N LEU A 105 -5.49 6.70 4.30
CA LEU A 105 -5.63 7.19 5.67
C LEU A 105 -4.25 7.56 6.22
N TYR A 106 -4.08 8.80 6.64
CA TYR A 106 -2.85 9.29 7.25
C TYR A 106 -3.01 9.28 8.77
N THR A 107 -2.06 8.68 9.46
CA THR A 107 -2.12 8.52 10.92
C THR A 107 -0.77 8.74 11.58
N HIS A 108 -0.81 9.04 12.87
CA HIS A 108 0.31 8.87 13.79
C HIS A 108 0.04 7.66 14.66
N GLU A 109 1.05 6.85 14.90
CA GLU A 109 0.93 5.73 15.80
C GLU A 109 1.12 6.19 17.24
N ASP A 110 0.29 5.66 18.13
CA ASP A 110 0.40 5.86 19.57
C ASP A 110 0.40 4.48 20.22
N SER A 111 1.53 4.09 20.79
CA SER A 111 1.68 2.75 21.36
C SER A 111 0.96 2.67 22.71
N VAL A 112 -0.14 1.95 22.73
CA VAL A 112 -0.94 1.72 23.94
C VAL A 112 -0.46 0.46 24.69
N MET A 113 -0.09 -0.57 23.94
CA MET A 113 0.50 -1.81 24.45
C MET A 113 1.69 -2.19 23.58
N ALA A 114 2.75 -2.63 24.20
CA ALA A 114 3.99 -2.99 23.48
C ALA A 114 3.84 -4.30 22.69
#